data_12a25aa5e15a18435f380df590f47342
#
_entry.id   12a25aa5e15a18435f380df590f47342
#
_cell.length_a   1.000
_cell.length_b   1.000
_cell.length_c   1.000
_cell.angle_alpha   90.00
_cell.angle_beta   90.00
_cell.angle_gamma   90.00
#
_symmetry.space_group_name_H-M   'P 1'
#
loop_
_entity.id
_entity.type
_entity.pdbx_description
1 polymer ?
#
loop_
_entity_poly.entity_id
_entity_poly.type
_entity_poly.pdbx_seq_one_letter_code
_entity_poly.pdbx_strand_id
1 'polypeptide(L)'
;RDLRMSRGLGDVYKRQGDYLAIVTLAFGEIIADLINCLLVGYDASGLHILFNVSGTKTIDDLGLDATGYAIIKGAQGATGTATIATFTAGFILVMITLIVVLNLTRSRAGRAIMAIRDNRIAAQAIGLNLTKYKLMAFVTSAALAGAAGALFGLNYSSLQATKFNFNLSILVLVFVVLGGLGNIWGSLVAAAALTILPEALRPLHDYRMLIYAIVLIFVMLATNNPQAKAFFQRLLPHHRASAEKED
;
A
#
# COMPACT_ATOMS: atom_id res chain seq x y z
N ARG A 1 -22.39 -26.45 -28.73
CA ARG A 1 -20.98 -26.19 -29.16
C ARG A 1 -20.44 -24.86 -28.57
N ASP A 2 -21.31 -23.89 -28.38
CA ASP A 2 -20.91 -22.53 -27.92
C ASP A 2 -20.63 -22.40 -26.41
N LEU A 3 -21.26 -23.26 -25.58
CA LEU A 3 -21.05 -23.28 -24.13
C LEU A 3 -19.63 -23.71 -23.68
N ARG A 4 -18.95 -24.54 -24.48
CA ARG A 4 -17.56 -24.93 -24.20
C ARG A 4 -16.56 -23.80 -24.54
N MET A 5 -16.83 -23.01 -25.57
CA MET A 5 -16.01 -21.88 -25.99
C MET A 5 -16.11 -20.70 -25.01
N SER A 6 -17.32 -20.44 -24.47
CA SER A 6 -17.53 -19.41 -23.46
C SER A 6 -16.85 -19.73 -22.12
N ARG A 7 -16.81 -21.02 -21.73
CA ARG A 7 -16.05 -21.47 -20.53
C ARG A 7 -14.54 -21.32 -20.70
N GLY A 8 -14.01 -21.64 -21.90
CA GLY A 8 -12.57 -21.50 -22.18
C GLY A 8 -12.11 -20.04 -22.16
N LEU A 9 -12.90 -19.11 -22.70
CA LEU A 9 -12.61 -17.68 -22.68
C LEU A 9 -12.70 -17.09 -21.25
N GLY A 10 -13.66 -17.56 -20.46
CA GLY A 10 -13.77 -17.16 -19.05
C GLY A 10 -12.59 -17.62 -18.19
N ASP A 11 -12.08 -18.82 -18.44
CA ASP A 11 -10.93 -19.39 -17.73
C ASP A 11 -9.61 -18.69 -18.09
N VAL A 12 -9.38 -18.43 -19.38
CA VAL A 12 -8.20 -17.65 -19.83
C VAL A 12 -8.23 -16.25 -19.24
N TYR A 13 -9.39 -15.65 -19.13
CA TYR A 13 -9.56 -14.31 -18.60
C TYR A 13 -9.36 -14.24 -17.08
N LYS A 14 -9.82 -15.22 -16.33
CA LYS A 14 -9.59 -15.33 -14.88
C LYS A 14 -8.11 -15.51 -14.57
N ARG A 15 -7.43 -16.34 -15.34
CA ARG A 15 -5.97 -16.56 -15.20
C ARG A 15 -5.12 -15.32 -15.46
N GLN A 16 -5.55 -14.39 -16.33
CA GLN A 16 -4.80 -13.13 -16.54
C GLN A 16 -4.70 -12.28 -15.26
N GLY A 17 -5.73 -12.28 -14.40
CA GLY A 17 -5.68 -11.60 -13.10
C GLY A 17 -4.67 -12.25 -12.16
N ASP A 18 -4.65 -13.57 -12.10
CA ASP A 18 -3.76 -14.33 -11.22
C ASP A 18 -2.29 -14.18 -11.66
N TYR A 19 -2.01 -14.24 -12.98
CA TYR A 19 -0.66 -13.98 -13.51
C TYR A 19 -0.18 -12.56 -13.21
N LEU A 20 -1.03 -11.55 -13.32
CA LEU A 20 -0.66 -10.18 -13.00
C LEU A 20 -0.30 -10.04 -11.52
N ALA A 21 -1.06 -10.68 -10.62
CA ALA A 21 -0.78 -10.68 -9.21
C ALA A 21 0.58 -11.32 -8.88
N ILE A 22 0.88 -12.48 -9.49
CA ILE A 22 2.17 -13.18 -9.31
C ILE A 22 3.33 -12.32 -9.85
N VAL A 23 3.17 -11.73 -11.03
CA VAL A 23 4.23 -10.90 -11.65
C VAL A 23 4.50 -9.63 -10.82
N THR A 24 3.46 -8.96 -10.32
CA THR A 24 3.64 -7.76 -9.49
C THR A 24 4.27 -8.07 -8.15
N LEU A 25 3.95 -9.23 -7.55
CA LEU A 25 4.58 -9.71 -6.32
C LEU A 25 6.06 -10.02 -6.57
N ALA A 26 6.37 -10.81 -7.59
CA ALA A 26 7.76 -11.15 -7.95
C ALA A 26 8.58 -9.88 -8.26
N PHE A 27 7.99 -8.89 -8.93
CA PHE A 27 8.64 -7.62 -9.22
C PHE A 27 8.99 -6.85 -7.95
N GLY A 28 8.09 -6.85 -6.95
CA GLY A 28 8.34 -6.24 -5.64
C GLY A 28 9.53 -6.88 -4.91
N GLU A 29 9.58 -8.21 -4.87
CA GLU A 29 10.69 -8.97 -4.25
C GLU A 29 12.01 -8.75 -5.01
N ILE A 30 11.99 -8.76 -6.35
CA ILE A 30 13.18 -8.47 -7.17
C ILE A 30 13.74 -7.08 -6.86
N ILE A 31 12.89 -6.06 -6.70
CA ILE A 31 13.36 -4.71 -6.33
C ILE A 31 13.96 -4.72 -4.93
N ALA A 32 13.35 -5.39 -3.96
CA ALA A 32 13.86 -5.48 -2.60
C ALA A 32 15.23 -6.17 -2.56
N ASP A 33 15.39 -7.28 -3.28
CA ASP A 33 16.65 -7.99 -3.40
C ASP A 33 17.72 -7.17 -4.12
N LEU A 34 17.34 -6.46 -5.18
CA LEU A 34 18.25 -5.58 -5.90
C LEU A 34 18.80 -4.48 -4.98
N ILE A 35 17.95 -3.88 -4.14
CA ILE A 35 18.36 -2.87 -3.15
C ILE A 35 19.25 -3.49 -2.07
N ASN A 36 18.95 -4.72 -1.64
CA ASN A 36 19.77 -5.45 -0.66
C ASN A 36 21.18 -5.79 -1.18
N CYS A 37 21.33 -5.96 -2.49
CA CYS A 37 22.63 -6.19 -3.14
C CYS A 37 23.37 -4.90 -3.51
N LEU A 38 22.72 -3.74 -3.40
CA LEU A 38 23.25 -2.46 -3.86
C LEU A 38 24.11 -1.81 -2.78
N LEU A 39 25.36 -1.49 -3.11
CA LEU A 39 26.27 -0.66 -2.32
C LEU A 39 26.42 0.67 -3.06
N VAL A 40 26.12 1.78 -2.39
CA VAL A 40 26.25 3.13 -2.97
C VAL A 40 26.99 4.01 -1.98
N GLY A 41 28.06 4.62 -2.48
CA GLY A 41 28.84 5.60 -1.74
C GLY A 41 29.06 6.86 -2.56
N TYR A 42 29.37 7.93 -1.90
CA TYR A 42 29.71 9.21 -2.50
C TYR A 42 30.98 9.77 -1.87
N ASP A 43 31.93 10.20 -2.69
CA ASP A 43 33.13 10.88 -2.25
C ASP A 43 33.47 12.09 -3.14
N ALA A 44 34.66 12.69 -2.96
CA ALA A 44 35.11 13.83 -3.75
C ALA A 44 35.28 13.50 -5.25
N SER A 45 35.48 12.23 -5.61
CA SER A 45 35.65 11.76 -6.98
C SER A 45 34.31 11.47 -7.68
N GLY A 46 33.20 11.34 -6.92
CA GLY A 46 31.86 11.14 -7.42
C GLY A 46 31.05 10.05 -6.75
N LEU A 47 30.10 9.49 -7.50
CA LEU A 47 29.19 8.43 -7.03
C LEU A 47 29.79 7.06 -7.37
N HIS A 48 30.00 6.24 -6.35
CA HIS A 48 30.46 4.86 -6.46
C HIS A 48 29.26 3.92 -6.29
N ILE A 49 29.03 3.04 -7.28
CA ILE A 49 27.95 2.04 -7.25
C ILE A 49 28.56 0.66 -7.46
N LEU A 50 28.25 -0.26 -6.54
CA LEU A 50 28.75 -1.62 -6.59
C LEU A 50 27.61 -2.60 -6.26
N PHE A 51 27.52 -3.69 -7.01
CA PHE A 51 26.56 -4.76 -6.74
C PHE A 51 27.23 -5.92 -6.01
N ASN A 52 26.73 -6.26 -4.85
CA ASN A 52 27.17 -7.35 -4.00
C ASN A 52 26.28 -8.59 -4.18
N VAL A 53 26.31 -9.20 -5.35
CA VAL A 53 25.47 -10.38 -5.66
C VAL A 53 25.95 -11.61 -4.90
N SER A 54 27.26 -11.72 -4.60
CA SER A 54 27.87 -12.89 -3.93
C SER A 54 27.90 -12.77 -2.41
N GLY A 55 27.48 -11.65 -1.83
CA GLY A 55 27.53 -11.42 -0.38
C GLY A 55 28.95 -11.25 0.20
N THR A 56 29.99 -11.26 -0.65
CA THR A 56 31.39 -11.21 -0.24
C THR A 56 31.98 -9.81 -0.23
N LYS A 57 31.35 -8.86 -0.94
CA LYS A 57 31.83 -7.49 -1.05
C LYS A 57 31.40 -6.68 0.15
N THR A 58 32.32 -5.86 0.67
CA THR A 58 32.11 -4.97 1.80
C THR A 58 32.07 -3.50 1.36
N ILE A 59 31.81 -2.62 2.30
CA ILE A 59 31.81 -1.15 2.06
C ILE A 59 33.21 -0.69 1.65
N ASP A 60 34.25 -1.36 2.16
CA ASP A 60 35.66 -1.03 1.84
C ASP A 60 36.00 -1.30 0.38
N ASP A 61 35.31 -2.26 -0.26
CA ASP A 61 35.47 -2.57 -1.69
C ASP A 61 34.91 -1.46 -2.62
N LEU A 62 34.15 -0.49 -2.08
CA LEU A 62 33.71 0.68 -2.83
C LEU A 62 34.88 1.62 -3.17
N GLY A 63 36.04 1.47 -2.49
CA GLY A 63 37.22 2.32 -2.73
C GLY A 63 36.97 3.78 -2.39
N LEU A 64 36.15 4.06 -1.38
CA LEU A 64 35.86 5.42 -0.94
C LEU A 64 37.09 6.06 -0.26
N ASP A 65 37.34 7.31 -0.56
CA ASP A 65 38.35 8.13 0.14
C ASP A 65 38.01 8.27 1.63
N ALA A 66 38.99 8.73 2.42
CA ALA A 66 38.82 8.93 3.87
C ALA A 66 37.64 9.89 4.25
N THR A 67 37.21 10.71 3.29
CA THR A 67 36.06 11.62 3.40
C THR A 67 34.78 11.03 2.77
N GLY A 68 34.85 9.83 2.21
CA GLY A 68 33.76 9.18 1.52
C GLY A 68 32.65 8.72 2.47
N TYR A 69 31.42 8.83 2.01
CA TYR A 69 30.23 8.49 2.77
C TYR A 69 29.41 7.39 2.05
N ALA A 70 29.20 6.27 2.72
CA ALA A 70 28.35 5.19 2.20
C ALA A 70 26.87 5.47 2.48
N ILE A 71 26.09 5.67 1.42
CA ILE A 71 24.65 5.98 1.47
C ILE A 71 23.83 4.69 1.66
N ILE A 72 24.07 3.68 0.83
CA ILE A 72 23.39 2.38 0.89
C ILE A 72 24.44 1.31 1.14
N LYS A 73 24.22 0.53 2.20
CA LYS A 73 25.14 -0.50 2.69
C LYS A 73 24.61 -1.92 2.46
N GLY A 74 24.02 -2.16 1.28
CA GLY A 74 23.47 -3.46 0.94
C GLY A 74 22.33 -3.88 1.89
N ALA A 75 22.42 -5.07 2.46
CA ALA A 75 21.41 -5.64 3.37
C ALA A 75 21.19 -4.81 4.66
N GLN A 76 22.18 -4.02 5.07
CA GLN A 76 21.99 -3.06 6.18
C GLN A 76 21.16 -1.85 5.79
N GLY A 77 20.95 -1.62 4.49
CA GLY A 77 20.22 -0.48 3.95
C GLY A 77 20.94 0.85 4.15
N ALA A 78 20.19 1.93 4.23
CA ALA A 78 20.70 3.24 4.57
C ALA A 78 20.74 3.39 6.11
N THR A 79 21.93 3.65 6.65
CA THR A 79 22.12 3.80 8.10
C THR A 79 22.64 5.21 8.41
N GLY A 80 22.30 5.75 9.58
CA GLY A 80 22.72 7.08 10.00
C GLY A 80 21.94 8.22 9.34
N THR A 81 20.76 7.95 8.80
CA THR A 81 19.86 8.98 8.29
C THR A 81 19.34 9.85 9.42
N ALA A 82 19.37 11.17 9.22
CA ALA A 82 18.81 12.11 10.19
C ALA A 82 17.28 11.93 10.25
N THR A 83 16.75 11.77 11.46
CA THR A 83 15.31 11.69 11.68
C THR A 83 14.71 13.10 11.64
N ILE A 84 14.27 13.52 10.47
CA ILE A 84 13.72 14.86 10.22
C ILE A 84 12.19 14.84 10.19
N ALA A 85 11.58 13.64 10.07
CA ALA A 85 10.14 13.52 10.01
C ALA A 85 9.49 13.96 11.32
N THR A 86 8.60 14.95 11.23
CA THR A 86 7.80 15.44 12.35
C THR A 86 6.37 14.92 12.21
N PHE A 87 5.65 14.83 13.33
CA PHE A 87 4.22 14.51 13.31
C PHE A 87 3.42 15.46 12.40
N THR A 88 3.78 16.73 12.39
CA THR A 88 3.15 17.75 11.54
C THR A 88 3.32 17.44 10.04
N ALA A 89 4.52 17.01 9.62
CA ALA A 89 4.77 16.60 8.24
C ALA A 89 3.91 15.39 7.84
N GLY A 90 3.79 14.41 8.74
CA GLY A 90 2.90 13.24 8.53
C GLY A 90 1.44 13.66 8.40
N PHE A 91 0.95 14.52 9.28
CA PHE A 91 -0.42 15.01 9.23
C PHE A 91 -0.72 15.80 7.94
N ILE A 92 0.20 16.66 7.52
CA ILE A 92 0.08 17.41 6.25
C ILE A 92 0.03 16.45 5.06
N LEU A 93 0.90 15.43 5.03
CA LEU A 93 0.89 14.44 3.95
C LEU A 93 -0.44 13.66 3.87
N VAL A 94 -1.00 13.27 5.01
CA VAL A 94 -2.32 12.62 5.07
C VAL A 94 -3.40 13.56 4.54
N MET A 95 -3.39 14.83 4.91
CA MET A 95 -4.36 15.82 4.42
C MET A 95 -4.24 16.03 2.90
N ILE A 96 -3.03 16.16 2.38
CA ILE A 96 -2.77 16.26 0.94
C ILE A 96 -3.29 15.00 0.22
N THR A 97 -2.98 13.83 0.76
CA THR A 97 -3.44 12.55 0.19
C THR A 97 -4.97 12.49 0.14
N LEU A 98 -5.66 12.88 1.21
CA LEU A 98 -7.13 12.93 1.24
C LEU A 98 -7.68 13.91 0.19
N ILE A 99 -7.12 15.10 0.08
CA ILE A 99 -7.54 16.10 -0.92
C ILE A 99 -7.35 15.55 -2.34
N VAL A 100 -6.20 14.96 -2.64
CA VAL A 100 -5.90 14.39 -3.97
C VAL A 100 -6.87 13.26 -4.30
N VAL A 101 -7.06 12.30 -3.38
CA VAL A 101 -7.91 11.14 -3.61
C VAL A 101 -9.39 11.54 -3.71
N LEU A 102 -9.88 12.43 -2.85
CA LEU A 102 -11.26 12.92 -2.90
C LEU A 102 -11.53 13.72 -4.19
N ASN A 103 -10.61 14.57 -4.59
CA ASN A 103 -10.73 15.29 -5.87
C ASN A 103 -10.70 14.35 -7.06
N LEU A 104 -9.79 13.36 -7.05
CA LEU A 104 -9.71 12.37 -8.12
C LEU A 104 -11.01 11.58 -8.22
N THR A 105 -11.55 11.07 -7.13
CA THR A 105 -12.78 10.26 -7.12
C THR A 105 -14.01 11.05 -7.57
N ARG A 106 -14.09 12.34 -7.23
CA ARG A 106 -15.19 13.23 -7.65
C ARG A 106 -15.03 13.80 -9.05
N SER A 107 -13.86 13.67 -9.67
CA SER A 107 -13.56 14.16 -11.00
C SER A 107 -14.24 13.35 -12.12
N ARG A 108 -14.20 13.87 -13.36
CA ARG A 108 -14.64 13.13 -14.55
C ARG A 108 -13.79 11.84 -14.74
N ALA A 109 -12.49 11.93 -14.47
CA ALA A 109 -11.58 10.78 -14.54
C ALA A 109 -11.91 9.72 -13.48
N GLY A 110 -12.22 10.14 -12.25
CA GLY A 110 -12.64 9.23 -11.18
C GLY A 110 -13.92 8.47 -11.50
N ARG A 111 -14.92 9.15 -12.09
CA ARG A 111 -16.15 8.49 -12.57
C ARG A 111 -15.86 7.45 -13.65
N ALA A 112 -14.97 7.77 -14.58
CA ALA A 112 -14.54 6.81 -15.60
C ALA A 112 -13.82 5.59 -14.98
N ILE A 113 -12.96 5.80 -13.98
CA ILE A 113 -12.27 4.73 -13.23
C ILE A 113 -13.31 3.85 -12.50
N MET A 114 -14.32 4.45 -11.86
CA MET A 114 -15.39 3.68 -11.19
C MET A 114 -16.24 2.89 -12.18
N ALA A 115 -16.61 3.48 -13.31
CA ALA A 115 -17.34 2.77 -14.38
C ALA A 115 -16.56 1.57 -14.92
N ILE A 116 -15.24 1.69 -15.08
CA ILE A 116 -14.37 0.59 -15.49
C ILE A 116 -14.29 -0.51 -14.43
N ARG A 117 -14.29 -0.12 -13.15
CA ARG A 117 -14.33 -1.09 -12.02
C ARG A 117 -15.62 -1.89 -12.01
N ASP A 118 -16.75 -1.21 -12.21
CA ASP A 118 -18.08 -1.83 -12.08
C ASP A 118 -18.39 -2.71 -13.29
N ASN A 119 -18.18 -2.22 -14.51
CA ASN A 119 -18.33 -3.04 -15.73
C ASN A 119 -17.38 -2.58 -16.85
N ARG A 120 -16.31 -3.34 -17.01
CA ARG A 120 -15.25 -3.06 -17.97
C ARG A 120 -15.71 -3.15 -19.43
N ILE A 121 -16.59 -4.11 -19.74
CA ILE A 121 -17.10 -4.32 -21.12
C ILE A 121 -18.00 -3.16 -21.50
N ALA A 122 -18.92 -2.76 -20.63
CA ALA A 122 -19.80 -1.62 -20.87
C ALA A 122 -19.00 -0.31 -21.00
N ALA A 123 -17.99 -0.10 -20.14
CA ALA A 123 -17.13 1.07 -20.21
C ALA A 123 -16.36 1.16 -21.55
N GLN A 124 -15.91 0.03 -22.08
CA GLN A 124 -15.26 -0.03 -23.39
C GLN A 124 -16.23 0.22 -24.54
N ALA A 125 -17.45 -0.27 -24.44
CA ALA A 125 -18.49 -0.08 -25.45
C ALA A 125 -18.87 1.40 -25.64
N ILE A 126 -18.81 2.21 -24.58
CA ILE A 126 -19.05 3.68 -24.65
C ILE A 126 -17.79 4.47 -24.98
N GLY A 127 -16.69 3.80 -25.41
CA GLY A 127 -15.49 4.44 -25.94
C GLY A 127 -14.47 4.87 -24.86
N LEU A 128 -14.58 4.42 -23.59
CA LEU A 128 -13.58 4.73 -22.57
C LEU A 128 -12.28 3.96 -22.83
N ASN A 129 -11.15 4.66 -22.81
CA ASN A 129 -9.83 4.04 -22.91
C ASN A 129 -9.42 3.43 -21.57
N LEU A 130 -9.62 2.12 -21.43
CA LEU A 130 -9.36 1.36 -20.21
C LEU A 130 -7.91 1.51 -19.71
N THR A 131 -6.94 1.43 -20.63
CA THR A 131 -5.52 1.48 -20.29
C THR A 131 -5.15 2.83 -19.68
N LYS A 132 -5.61 3.92 -20.29
CA LYS A 132 -5.33 5.29 -19.83
C LYS A 132 -5.84 5.52 -18.40
N TYR A 133 -7.09 5.15 -18.12
CA TYR A 133 -7.68 5.38 -16.79
C TYR A 133 -7.14 4.44 -15.71
N LYS A 134 -6.84 3.18 -16.04
CA LYS A 134 -6.15 2.27 -15.13
C LYS A 134 -4.73 2.74 -14.79
N LEU A 135 -3.98 3.18 -15.81
CA LEU A 135 -2.64 3.70 -15.61
C LEU A 135 -2.66 4.98 -14.77
N MET A 136 -3.63 5.87 -15.00
CA MET A 136 -3.80 7.08 -14.18
C MET A 136 -4.03 6.73 -12.71
N ALA A 137 -4.94 5.79 -12.40
CA ALA A 137 -5.19 5.35 -11.05
C ALA A 137 -3.96 4.71 -10.40
N PHE A 138 -3.23 3.89 -11.16
CA PHE A 138 -2.00 3.24 -10.71
C PHE A 138 -0.89 4.25 -10.41
N VAL A 139 -0.61 5.18 -11.34
CA VAL A 139 0.43 6.19 -11.17
C VAL A 139 0.16 7.12 -9.99
N THR A 140 -1.09 7.57 -9.82
CA THR A 140 -1.46 8.42 -8.68
C THR A 140 -1.30 7.67 -7.35
N SER A 141 -1.72 6.41 -7.28
CA SER A 141 -1.54 5.57 -6.10
C SER A 141 -0.06 5.34 -5.78
N ALA A 142 0.75 5.01 -6.81
CA ALA A 142 2.19 4.80 -6.66
C ALA A 142 2.92 6.08 -6.20
N ALA A 143 2.55 7.24 -6.73
CA ALA A 143 3.13 8.52 -6.31
C ALA A 143 2.84 8.83 -4.83
N LEU A 144 1.60 8.62 -4.38
CA LEU A 144 1.23 8.81 -2.98
C LEU A 144 1.91 7.79 -2.05
N ALA A 145 2.02 6.54 -2.49
CA ALA A 145 2.75 5.51 -1.74
C ALA A 145 4.25 5.85 -1.64
N GLY A 146 4.86 6.34 -2.73
CA GLY A 146 6.24 6.81 -2.73
C GLY A 146 6.48 7.96 -1.76
N ALA A 147 5.58 8.95 -1.72
CA ALA A 147 5.63 10.04 -0.77
C ALA A 147 5.52 9.56 0.70
N ALA A 148 4.62 8.61 0.97
CA ALA A 148 4.51 7.99 2.28
C ALA A 148 5.76 7.19 2.66
N GLY A 149 6.37 6.46 1.69
CA GLY A 149 7.63 5.75 1.87
C GLY A 149 8.80 6.67 2.17
N ALA A 150 8.89 7.82 1.49
CA ALA A 150 9.89 8.83 1.76
C ALA A 150 9.77 9.38 3.20
N LEU A 151 8.55 9.71 3.64
CA LEU A 151 8.31 10.17 5.01
C LEU A 151 8.64 9.08 6.04
N PHE A 152 8.30 7.82 5.74
CA PHE A 152 8.68 6.68 6.57
C PHE A 152 10.20 6.56 6.70
N GLY A 153 10.94 6.69 5.60
CA GLY A 153 12.41 6.67 5.59
C GLY A 153 13.03 7.76 6.45
N LEU A 154 12.44 8.97 6.44
CA LEU A 154 12.89 10.10 7.25
C LEU A 154 12.54 9.98 8.75
N ASN A 155 11.69 9.02 9.12
CA ASN A 155 11.31 8.78 10.51
C ASN A 155 12.24 7.79 11.24
N TYR A 156 13.02 7.02 10.49
CA TYR A 156 13.91 5.99 11.06
C TYR A 156 15.37 6.33 10.75
N SER A 157 16.25 6.10 11.73
CA SER A 157 17.71 6.25 11.56
C SER A 157 18.33 5.17 10.68
N SER A 158 17.60 4.07 10.43
CA SER A 158 18.00 3.00 9.52
C SER A 158 16.83 2.52 8.67
N LEU A 159 17.02 2.51 7.37
CA LEU A 159 16.03 2.09 6.38
C LEU A 159 16.53 0.85 5.65
N GLN A 160 15.95 -0.30 5.95
CA GLN A 160 16.30 -1.58 5.34
C GLN A 160 15.20 -2.01 4.35
N ALA A 161 15.59 -2.54 3.19
CA ALA A 161 14.64 -3.06 2.20
C ALA A 161 13.84 -4.26 2.75
N THR A 162 14.41 -5.07 3.62
CA THR A 162 13.76 -6.21 4.26
C THR A 162 12.53 -5.86 5.10
N LYS A 163 12.39 -4.60 5.52
CA LYS A 163 11.19 -4.12 6.23
C LYS A 163 9.99 -3.97 5.29
N PHE A 164 10.21 -3.81 3.98
CA PHE A 164 9.17 -3.67 2.97
C PHE A 164 8.85 -5.01 2.30
N ASN A 165 8.49 -5.99 3.10
CA ASN A 165 8.19 -7.34 2.65
C ASN A 165 6.71 -7.53 2.26
N PHE A 166 6.42 -8.67 1.65
CA PHE A 166 5.08 -9.07 1.25
C PHE A 166 4.07 -9.09 2.41
N ASN A 167 4.50 -9.50 3.61
CA ASN A 167 3.62 -9.54 4.78
C ASN A 167 3.10 -8.14 5.16
N LEU A 168 3.94 -7.11 5.06
CA LEU A 168 3.52 -5.73 5.29
C LEU A 168 2.47 -5.29 4.25
N SER A 169 2.64 -5.67 3.00
CA SER A 169 1.66 -5.38 1.94
C SER A 169 0.32 -6.04 2.20
N ILE A 170 0.31 -7.30 2.66
CA ILE A 170 -0.91 -7.99 3.08
C ILE A 170 -1.56 -7.27 4.26
N LEU A 171 -0.78 -6.85 5.25
CA LEU A 171 -1.29 -6.15 6.42
C LEU A 171 -2.01 -4.85 6.03
N VAL A 172 -1.41 -4.06 5.14
CA VAL A 172 -2.04 -2.84 4.60
C VAL A 172 -3.33 -3.18 3.85
N LEU A 173 -3.33 -4.25 3.05
CA LEU A 173 -4.54 -4.72 2.36
C LEU A 173 -5.65 -5.08 3.36
N VAL A 174 -5.31 -5.77 4.44
CA VAL A 174 -6.26 -6.11 5.52
C VAL A 174 -6.87 -4.84 6.12
N PHE A 175 -6.08 -3.79 6.38
CA PHE A 175 -6.59 -2.52 6.89
C PHE A 175 -7.64 -1.90 5.96
N VAL A 176 -7.38 -1.93 4.65
CA VAL A 176 -8.30 -1.39 3.64
C VAL A 176 -9.57 -2.23 3.53
N VAL A 177 -9.44 -3.55 3.56
CA VAL A 177 -10.60 -4.47 3.50
C VAL A 177 -11.49 -4.31 4.73
N LEU A 178 -10.91 -4.23 5.92
CA LEU A 178 -11.64 -4.02 7.18
C LEU A 178 -12.33 -2.65 7.22
N GLY A 179 -11.68 -1.61 6.69
CA GLY A 179 -12.28 -0.28 6.58
C GLY A 179 -13.40 -0.19 5.54
N GLY A 180 -13.53 -1.20 4.69
CA GLY A 180 -14.50 -1.29 3.60
C GLY A 180 -13.93 -0.80 2.27
N LEU A 181 -13.91 -1.71 1.29
CA LEU A 181 -13.44 -1.39 -0.07
C LEU A 181 -14.26 -0.25 -0.69
N GLY A 182 -13.58 0.84 -1.02
CA GLY A 182 -14.19 2.05 -1.59
C GLY A 182 -14.61 3.10 -0.56
N ASN A 183 -14.50 2.82 0.73
CA ASN A 183 -14.77 3.79 1.80
C ASN A 183 -13.45 4.35 2.35
N ILE A 184 -13.08 5.56 1.90
CA ILE A 184 -11.82 6.22 2.28
C ILE A 184 -11.77 6.49 3.79
N TRP A 185 -12.86 6.96 4.37
CA TRP A 185 -12.93 7.25 5.81
C TRP A 185 -12.85 5.97 6.66
N GLY A 186 -13.54 4.91 6.23
CA GLY A 186 -13.47 3.62 6.87
C GLY A 186 -12.06 3.05 6.87
N SER A 187 -11.37 3.09 5.73
CA SER A 187 -9.98 2.63 5.60
C SER A 187 -9.02 3.42 6.48
N LEU A 188 -9.21 4.75 6.59
CA LEU A 188 -8.38 5.61 7.43
C LEU A 188 -8.55 5.26 8.92
N VAL A 189 -9.79 5.13 9.37
CA VAL A 189 -10.10 4.77 10.78
C VAL A 189 -9.59 3.36 11.10
N ALA A 190 -9.79 2.40 10.18
CA ALA A 190 -9.30 1.03 10.36
C ALA A 190 -7.77 0.99 10.43
N ALA A 191 -7.07 1.70 9.54
CA ALA A 191 -5.61 1.79 9.58
C ALA A 191 -5.11 2.39 10.89
N ALA A 192 -5.71 3.50 11.36
CA ALA A 192 -5.35 4.11 12.62
C ALA A 192 -5.62 3.17 13.82
N ALA A 193 -6.79 2.57 13.88
CA ALA A 193 -7.17 1.66 14.97
C ALA A 193 -6.25 0.44 15.03
N LEU A 194 -6.00 -0.21 13.88
CA LEU A 194 -5.18 -1.42 13.83
C LEU A 194 -3.68 -1.15 14.00
N THR A 195 -3.22 0.08 13.75
CA THR A 195 -1.85 0.49 14.04
C THR A 195 -1.65 0.82 15.53
N ILE A 196 -2.64 1.45 16.15
CA ILE A 196 -2.59 1.80 17.58
C ILE A 196 -2.80 0.55 18.47
N LEU A 197 -3.62 -0.41 18.03
CA LEU A 197 -4.01 -1.57 18.82
C LEU A 197 -2.81 -2.41 19.34
N PRO A 198 -1.82 -2.80 18.51
CA PRO A 198 -0.65 -3.54 18.99
C PRO A 198 0.19 -2.74 20.00
N GLU A 199 0.23 -1.43 19.87
CA GLU A 199 0.95 -0.56 20.82
C GLU A 199 0.18 -0.42 22.14
N ALA A 200 -1.13 -0.28 22.09
CA ALA A 200 -2.00 -0.26 23.29
C ALA A 200 -1.95 -1.59 24.06
N LEU A 201 -1.73 -2.71 23.35
CA LEU A 201 -1.57 -4.05 23.94
C LEU A 201 -0.14 -4.34 24.42
N ARG A 202 0.78 -3.38 24.30
CA ARG A 202 2.18 -3.54 24.72
C ARG A 202 2.36 -3.97 26.19
N PRO A 203 1.53 -3.52 27.15
CA PRO A 203 1.65 -3.98 28.53
C PRO A 203 1.37 -5.47 28.75
N LEU A 204 0.66 -6.13 27.81
CA LEU A 204 0.32 -7.56 27.90
C LEU A 204 1.42 -8.50 27.38
N HIS A 205 2.61 -7.99 27.13
CA HIS A 205 3.86 -8.71 26.76
C HIS A 205 3.65 -9.95 25.87
N ASP A 206 3.56 -11.14 26.44
CA ASP A 206 3.55 -12.41 25.72
C ASP A 206 2.25 -12.71 24.97
N TYR A 207 1.13 -12.17 25.46
CA TYR A 207 -0.20 -12.40 24.85
C TYR A 207 -0.58 -11.38 23.79
N ARG A 208 0.24 -10.36 23.54
CA ARG A 208 -0.04 -9.26 22.62
C ARG A 208 -0.43 -9.73 21.21
N MET A 209 0.37 -10.64 20.63
CA MET A 209 0.12 -11.16 19.28
C MET A 209 -1.13 -12.02 19.20
N LEU A 210 -1.39 -12.81 20.24
CA LEU A 210 -2.59 -13.66 20.33
C LEU A 210 -3.86 -12.80 20.43
N ILE A 211 -3.86 -11.81 21.32
CA ILE A 211 -5.00 -10.90 21.50
C ILE A 211 -5.22 -10.10 20.22
N TYR A 212 -4.15 -9.60 19.58
CA TYR A 212 -4.24 -8.88 18.30
C TYR A 212 -4.89 -9.75 17.22
N ALA A 213 -4.47 -11.02 17.07
CA ALA A 213 -5.06 -11.94 16.12
C ALA A 213 -6.55 -12.20 16.39
N ILE A 214 -6.94 -12.42 17.67
CA ILE A 214 -8.34 -12.62 18.04
C ILE A 214 -9.18 -11.38 17.73
N VAL A 215 -8.69 -10.18 18.10
CA VAL A 215 -9.39 -8.93 17.81
C VAL A 215 -9.55 -8.71 16.32
N LEU A 216 -8.52 -9.03 15.52
CA LEU A 216 -8.54 -8.88 14.07
C LEU A 216 -9.59 -9.82 13.45
N ILE A 217 -9.64 -11.09 13.89
CA ILE A 217 -10.66 -12.06 13.46
C ILE A 217 -12.06 -11.57 13.86
N PHE A 218 -12.23 -11.09 15.08
CA PHE A 218 -13.51 -10.59 15.57
C PHE A 218 -14.00 -9.37 14.77
N VAL A 219 -13.12 -8.41 14.51
CA VAL A 219 -13.43 -7.23 13.69
C VAL A 219 -13.78 -7.64 12.27
N MET A 220 -13.05 -8.58 11.68
CA MET A 220 -13.32 -9.10 10.33
C MET A 220 -14.70 -9.77 10.26
N LEU A 221 -15.04 -10.60 11.24
CA LEU A 221 -16.35 -11.25 11.33
C LEU A 221 -17.48 -10.23 11.53
N ALA A 222 -17.27 -9.25 12.41
CA ALA A 222 -18.24 -8.18 12.69
C ALA A 222 -18.48 -7.29 11.46
N THR A 223 -17.42 -6.95 10.72
CA THR A 223 -17.52 -6.10 9.53
C THR A 223 -18.16 -6.83 8.34
N ASN A 224 -17.98 -8.14 8.24
CA ASN A 224 -18.51 -8.93 7.13
C ASN A 224 -19.89 -9.52 7.39
N ASN A 225 -20.36 -9.53 8.63
CA ASN A 225 -21.68 -10.06 8.99
C ASN A 225 -22.77 -9.00 8.77
N PRO A 226 -23.81 -9.28 7.93
CA PRO A 226 -24.90 -8.34 7.67
C PRO A 226 -25.72 -8.00 8.94
N GLN A 227 -25.81 -8.91 9.91
CA GLN A 227 -26.48 -8.68 11.19
C GLN A 227 -25.71 -7.71 12.07
N ALA A 228 -24.38 -7.79 12.08
CA ALA A 228 -23.52 -6.85 12.80
C ALA A 228 -23.61 -5.44 12.20
N LYS A 229 -23.66 -5.32 10.87
CA LYS A 229 -23.91 -4.02 10.19
C LYS A 229 -25.24 -3.41 10.60
N ALA A 230 -26.30 -4.20 10.68
CA ALA A 230 -27.62 -3.74 11.12
C ALA A 230 -27.62 -3.31 12.60
N PHE A 231 -26.87 -4.00 13.45
CA PHE A 231 -26.71 -3.63 14.85
C PHE A 231 -25.93 -2.32 15.01
N PHE A 232 -24.82 -2.16 14.29
CA PHE A 232 -24.04 -0.91 14.28
C PHE A 232 -24.83 0.27 13.68
N GLN A 233 -25.66 0.03 12.65
CA GLN A 233 -26.55 1.06 12.11
C GLN A 233 -27.66 1.48 13.08
N ARG A 234 -28.09 0.58 13.98
CA ARG A 234 -29.03 0.92 15.06
C ARG A 234 -28.37 1.70 16.22
N LEU A 235 -27.07 1.48 16.44
CA LEU A 235 -26.31 2.18 17.51
C LEU A 235 -25.89 3.60 17.10
N LEU A 236 -25.83 3.90 15.80
CA LEU A 236 -25.54 5.22 15.25
C LEU A 236 -26.84 5.79 14.61
N PRO A 237 -27.79 6.32 15.41
CA PRO A 237 -28.96 6.97 14.86
C PRO A 237 -28.53 8.34 14.30
N HIS A 238 -28.94 8.58 13.08
CA HIS A 238 -28.93 9.90 12.45
C HIS A 238 -27.74 10.28 11.56
N HIS A 239 -27.86 9.98 10.26
CA HIS A 239 -27.61 10.95 9.20
C HIS A 239 -28.04 10.46 7.79
N ARG A 240 -29.23 9.86 7.64
CA ARG A 240 -29.82 9.59 6.30
C ARG A 240 -31.36 9.68 6.33
N ALA A 241 -31.87 10.85 6.64
CA ALA A 241 -33.30 11.13 6.51
C ALA A 241 -33.56 12.41 5.68
N SER A 242 -32.81 12.63 4.58
CA SER A 242 -33.02 13.79 3.71
C SER A 242 -32.90 13.51 2.21
N ALA A 243 -32.82 12.25 1.78
CA ALA A 243 -32.67 11.91 0.36
C ALA A 243 -33.79 11.04 -0.21
N GLU A 244 -34.91 10.84 0.54
CA GLU A 244 -36.02 9.98 0.08
C GLU A 244 -37.38 10.70 0.17
N LYS A 245 -37.37 12.02 -0.08
CA LYS A 245 -38.60 12.83 -0.23
C LYS A 245 -38.45 13.84 -1.35
N GLU A 246 -38.11 13.39 -2.55
CA GLU A 246 -38.35 14.09 -3.81
C GLU A 246 -38.35 13.02 -4.93
N ASP A 247 -39.44 12.29 -5.01
CA ASP A 247 -40.08 11.75 -6.23
C ASP A 247 -41.58 11.67 -6.00
#